data_375b4672d1f8366a682f7a7975cbcd04
#
_entry.id   375b4672d1f8366a682f7a7975cbcd04
#
_cell.length_a   1.000
_cell.length_b   1.000
_cell.length_c   1.000
_cell.angle_alpha   90.00
_cell.angle_beta   90.00
_cell.angle_gamma   90.00
#
_symmetry.space_group_name_H-M   'P 1'
#
loop_
_entity.id
_entity.type
_entity.pdbx_description
1 polymer ?
#
loop_
_entity_poly.entity_id
_entity_poly.type
_entity_poly.pdbx_seq_one_letter_code
_entity_poly.pdbx_strand_id
1 'polypeptide(L)'
;GAATLALYNFSLILSKPQHPERSIYARTRWVFKYERFLLINTFIAACICIWCLFHIHLYSILFLGIIGLVSVLYSLPIIPLRGRWGGLRQIPAMKIFHIAFVWVLSSVFLPYIELYSNNILVNLNLLYYLAGLKFLFLIICTLPFDIRDIRQDSYYHLRTLPNMLGESRAKSLCYLLLSLHSLFIIGAPYDLVLK
;
A
#
# COMPACT_ATOMS: atom_id res chain seq x y z
N GLY A 1 -5.01 -9.75 0.26
CA GLY A 1 -6.37 -9.73 -0.29
C GLY A 1 -7.41 -9.29 0.70
N ALA A 2 -7.94 -10.20 1.57
CA ALA A 2 -9.06 -9.90 2.48
C ALA A 2 -8.77 -8.74 3.44
N ALA A 3 -7.60 -8.71 4.08
CA ALA A 3 -7.21 -7.60 4.97
C ALA A 3 -7.19 -6.25 4.26
N THR A 4 -6.67 -6.20 3.04
CA THR A 4 -6.65 -4.97 2.23
C THR A 4 -8.07 -4.51 1.89
N LEU A 5 -8.94 -5.46 1.51
CA LEU A 5 -10.34 -5.17 1.19
C LEU A 5 -11.09 -4.64 2.43
N ALA A 6 -10.92 -5.29 3.59
CA ALA A 6 -11.52 -4.86 4.84
C ALA A 6 -11.08 -3.45 5.24
N LEU A 7 -9.78 -3.19 5.26
CA LEU A 7 -9.22 -1.88 5.63
C LEU A 7 -9.61 -0.79 4.64
N TYR A 8 -9.60 -1.07 3.35
CA TYR A 8 -9.98 -0.09 2.32
C TYR A 8 -11.45 0.31 2.43
N ASN A 9 -12.35 -0.67 2.51
CA ASN A 9 -13.78 -0.41 2.66
C ASN A 9 -14.10 0.29 3.99
N PHE A 10 -13.45 -0.14 5.08
CA PHE A 10 -13.59 0.51 6.38
C PHE A 10 -13.14 1.97 6.35
N SER A 11 -12.00 2.25 5.73
CA SER A 11 -11.50 3.62 5.52
C SER A 11 -12.46 4.47 4.69
N LEU A 12 -13.08 3.89 3.64
CA LEU A 12 -14.10 4.57 2.84
C LEU A 12 -15.33 4.92 3.67
N ILE A 13 -15.80 3.99 4.50
CA ILE A 13 -16.98 4.20 5.37
C ILE A 13 -16.70 5.30 6.40
N LEU A 14 -15.52 5.29 7.03
CA LEU A 14 -15.10 6.33 7.99
C LEU A 14 -14.96 7.72 7.34
N SER A 15 -14.58 7.77 6.07
CA SER A 15 -14.43 9.03 5.32
C SER A 15 -15.71 9.48 4.61
N LYS A 16 -16.88 8.93 4.99
CA LYS A 16 -18.18 9.27 4.42
C LYS A 16 -18.48 10.76 4.60
N PRO A 17 -18.72 11.51 3.50
CA PRO A 17 -19.15 12.90 3.60
C PRO A 17 -20.60 12.99 4.13
N GLN A 18 -20.96 14.13 4.73
CA GLN A 18 -22.32 14.35 5.28
C GLN A 18 -23.42 14.16 4.22
N HIS A 19 -23.17 14.59 2.98
CA HIS A 19 -24.12 14.50 1.87
C HIS A 19 -23.45 13.83 0.65
N PRO A 20 -23.24 12.49 0.65
CA PRO A 20 -22.55 11.79 -0.43
C PRO A 20 -23.29 11.87 -1.76
N GLU A 21 -24.63 11.97 -1.73
CA GLU A 21 -25.50 12.11 -2.91
C GLU A 21 -25.27 13.43 -3.67
N ARG A 22 -24.81 14.48 -3.00
CA ARG A 22 -24.52 15.81 -3.56
C ARG A 22 -23.08 15.98 -4.02
N SER A 23 -22.27 14.92 -3.88
CA SER A 23 -20.86 14.98 -4.28
C SER A 23 -20.71 15.22 -5.78
N ILE A 24 -19.78 16.09 -6.16
CA ILE A 24 -19.41 16.34 -7.57
C ILE A 24 -18.84 15.07 -8.21
N TYR A 25 -18.22 14.19 -7.42
CA TYR A 25 -17.57 12.98 -7.89
C TYR A 25 -18.55 11.81 -8.03
N ALA A 26 -18.77 11.34 -9.26
CA ALA A 26 -19.62 10.19 -9.56
C ALA A 26 -19.26 8.93 -8.76
N ARG A 27 -17.95 8.70 -8.55
CA ARG A 27 -17.43 7.58 -7.73
C ARG A 27 -17.96 7.64 -6.30
N THR A 28 -17.93 8.80 -5.65
CA THR A 28 -18.41 8.97 -4.27
C THR A 28 -19.91 8.66 -4.18
N ARG A 29 -20.71 9.20 -5.12
CA ARG A 29 -22.15 8.92 -5.17
C ARG A 29 -22.45 7.42 -5.34
N TRP A 30 -21.71 6.75 -6.25
CA TRP A 30 -21.89 5.33 -6.51
C TRP A 30 -21.52 4.47 -5.29
N VAL A 31 -20.38 4.73 -4.66
CA VAL A 31 -19.88 4.00 -3.49
C VAL A 31 -20.90 4.04 -2.35
N PHE A 32 -21.41 5.22 -2.01
CA PHE A 32 -22.34 5.35 -0.88
C PHE A 32 -23.79 4.97 -1.22
N LYS A 33 -24.14 4.89 -2.50
CA LYS A 33 -25.39 4.24 -2.94
C LYS A 33 -25.42 2.76 -2.57
N TYR A 34 -24.28 2.08 -2.61
CA TYR A 34 -24.13 0.66 -2.29
C TYR A 34 -23.44 0.40 -0.94
N GLU A 35 -23.61 1.29 0.01
CA GLU A 35 -22.96 1.23 1.34
C GLU A 35 -23.22 -0.09 2.07
N ARG A 36 -24.44 -0.64 2.01
CA ARG A 36 -24.77 -1.95 2.62
C ARG A 36 -23.93 -3.09 2.04
N PHE A 37 -23.71 -3.08 0.74
CA PHE A 37 -22.86 -4.07 0.08
C PHE A 37 -21.38 -3.95 0.51
N LEU A 38 -20.89 -2.72 0.67
CA LEU A 38 -19.55 -2.48 1.20
C LEU A 38 -19.40 -2.98 2.64
N LEU A 39 -20.39 -2.75 3.50
CA LEU A 39 -20.41 -3.24 4.88
C LEU A 39 -20.38 -4.76 4.94
N ILE A 40 -21.23 -5.45 4.15
CA ILE A 40 -21.26 -6.91 4.07
C ILE A 40 -19.90 -7.45 3.62
N ASN A 41 -19.32 -6.90 2.55
CA ASN A 41 -18.01 -7.33 2.07
C ASN A 41 -16.90 -7.07 3.09
N THR A 42 -16.97 -5.96 3.83
CA THR A 42 -16.02 -5.66 4.91
C THR A 42 -16.12 -6.69 6.02
N PHE A 43 -17.33 -7.04 6.42
CA PHE A 43 -17.58 -8.04 7.46
C PHE A 43 -17.08 -9.43 7.04
N ILE A 44 -17.42 -9.88 5.82
CA ILE A 44 -16.92 -11.15 5.28
C ILE A 44 -15.41 -11.18 5.24
N ALA A 45 -14.78 -10.10 4.74
CA ALA A 45 -13.33 -10.00 4.67
C ALA A 45 -12.67 -10.02 6.06
N ALA A 46 -13.28 -9.38 7.05
CA ALA A 46 -12.83 -9.41 8.44
C ALA A 46 -12.93 -10.82 9.04
N CYS A 47 -14.04 -11.53 8.82
CA CYS A 47 -14.20 -12.92 9.25
C CYS A 47 -13.15 -13.85 8.63
N ILE A 48 -12.86 -13.70 7.34
CA ILE A 48 -11.80 -14.45 6.66
C ILE A 48 -10.42 -14.12 7.29
N CYS A 49 -10.14 -12.86 7.57
CA CYS A 49 -8.89 -12.48 8.23
C CYS A 49 -8.75 -13.11 9.61
N ILE A 50 -9.80 -13.04 10.44
CA ILE A 50 -9.80 -13.64 11.77
C ILE A 50 -9.60 -15.16 11.67
N TRP A 51 -10.31 -15.82 10.75
CA TRP A 51 -10.14 -17.27 10.54
C TRP A 51 -8.72 -17.63 10.12
N CYS A 52 -8.09 -16.84 9.21
CA CYS A 52 -6.69 -17.05 8.83
C CYS A 52 -5.71 -16.89 9.99
N LEU A 53 -5.98 -16.00 10.97
CA LEU A 53 -5.09 -15.80 12.12
C LEU A 53 -4.93 -17.07 12.98
N PHE A 54 -5.93 -17.95 13.00
CA PHE A 54 -5.84 -19.24 13.72
C PHE A 54 -4.98 -20.29 13.00
N HIS A 55 -4.57 -20.04 11.76
CA HIS A 55 -3.81 -20.97 10.92
C HIS A 55 -2.37 -20.52 10.64
N ILE A 56 -1.94 -19.39 11.19
CA ILE A 56 -0.59 -18.85 11.01
C ILE A 56 0.17 -18.86 12.32
N HIS A 57 1.49 -18.91 12.24
CA HIS A 57 2.37 -18.94 13.39
C HIS A 57 2.33 -17.62 14.17
N LEU A 58 2.57 -17.67 15.50
CA LEU A 58 2.57 -16.49 16.38
C LEU A 58 3.50 -15.37 15.88
N TYR A 59 4.68 -15.73 15.37
CA TYR A 59 5.63 -14.72 14.82
C TYR A 59 5.04 -13.96 13.64
N SER A 60 4.28 -14.63 12.78
CA SER A 60 3.57 -13.99 11.66
C SER A 60 2.46 -13.06 12.14
N ILE A 61 1.76 -13.43 13.22
CA ILE A 61 0.74 -12.56 13.85
C ILE A 61 1.39 -11.30 14.42
N LEU A 62 2.50 -11.44 15.17
CA LEU A 62 3.24 -10.31 15.72
C LEU A 62 3.75 -9.37 14.59
N PHE A 63 4.27 -9.96 13.53
CA PHE A 63 4.72 -9.18 12.36
C PHE A 63 3.59 -8.44 11.65
N LEU A 64 2.41 -9.05 11.51
CA LEU A 64 1.19 -8.39 11.03
C LEU A 64 0.78 -7.23 11.93
N GLY A 65 0.91 -7.40 13.25
CA GLY A 65 0.69 -6.33 14.22
C GLY A 65 1.62 -5.14 13.98
N ILE A 66 2.90 -5.38 13.72
CA ILE A 66 3.89 -4.33 13.38
C ILE A 66 3.49 -3.62 12.07
N ILE A 67 3.11 -4.36 11.02
CA ILE A 67 2.64 -3.78 9.76
C ILE A 67 1.40 -2.91 9.99
N GLY A 68 0.45 -3.39 10.79
CA GLY A 68 -0.74 -2.64 11.17
C GLY A 68 -0.39 -1.37 11.93
N LEU A 69 0.52 -1.45 12.90
CA LEU A 69 0.99 -0.29 13.67
C LEU A 69 1.64 0.76 12.76
N VAL A 70 2.54 0.35 11.87
CA VAL A 70 3.17 1.25 10.88
C VAL A 70 2.12 1.94 10.00
N SER A 71 1.08 1.21 9.58
CA SER A 71 -0.01 1.75 8.76
C SER A 71 -0.87 2.76 9.53
N VAL A 72 -1.12 2.51 10.81
CA VAL A 72 -1.85 3.43 11.70
C VAL A 72 -1.02 4.68 11.97
N LEU A 73 0.25 4.54 12.33
CA LEU A 73 1.18 5.65 12.59
C LEU A 73 1.34 6.57 11.37
N TYR A 74 1.27 6.01 10.15
CA TYR A 74 1.26 6.79 8.92
C TYR A 74 0.07 7.75 8.82
N SER A 75 -1.10 7.34 9.33
CA SER A 75 -2.34 8.12 9.25
C SER A 75 -2.54 9.08 10.41
N LEU A 76 -1.94 8.78 11.58
CA LEU A 76 -2.11 9.58 12.78
C LEU A 76 -1.31 10.89 12.74
N PRO A 77 -1.86 12.00 13.26
CA PRO A 77 -1.17 13.29 13.36
C PRO A 77 -0.19 13.30 14.55
N ILE A 78 0.96 12.61 14.41
CA ILE A 78 1.93 12.40 15.49
C ILE A 78 3.12 13.37 15.37
N ILE A 79 3.37 13.93 14.18
CA ILE A 79 4.56 14.73 13.90
C ILE A 79 4.21 16.22 14.00
N PRO A 80 4.97 17.02 14.77
CA PRO A 80 4.83 18.46 14.78
C PRO A 80 5.35 19.06 13.47
N LEU A 81 4.46 19.32 12.52
CA LEU A 81 4.76 19.94 11.23
C LEU A 81 4.36 21.42 11.28
N ARG A 82 5.35 22.32 11.31
CA ARG A 82 5.15 23.80 11.23
C ARG A 82 4.06 24.34 12.18
N GLY A 83 4.09 23.91 13.46
CA GLY A 83 3.16 24.39 14.49
C GLY A 83 1.77 23.73 14.50
N ARG A 84 1.55 22.69 13.69
CA ARG A 84 0.36 21.82 13.74
C ARG A 84 0.77 20.36 13.79
N TRP A 85 0.01 19.54 14.50
CA TRP A 85 0.21 18.11 14.50
C TRP A 85 -0.24 17.53 13.16
N GLY A 86 0.64 16.83 12.46
CA GLY A 86 0.39 16.20 11.16
C GLY A 86 0.81 14.74 11.14
N GLY A 87 0.27 13.96 10.22
CA GLY A 87 0.69 12.58 9.97
C GLY A 87 1.84 12.48 8.97
N LEU A 88 2.53 11.32 8.96
CA LEU A 88 3.52 10.98 7.93
C LEU A 88 2.97 11.15 6.51
N ARG A 89 1.66 11.00 6.33
CA ARG A 89 0.95 11.25 5.06
C ARG A 89 1.16 12.67 4.50
N GLN A 90 1.49 13.66 5.33
CA GLN A 90 1.72 15.04 4.90
C GLN A 90 3.16 15.27 4.41
N ILE A 91 4.06 14.31 4.65
CA ILE A 91 5.42 14.36 4.12
C ILE A 91 5.37 14.18 2.60
N PRO A 92 6.04 15.06 1.84
CA PRO A 92 6.07 14.96 0.39
C PRO A 92 6.51 13.58 -0.10
N ALA A 93 5.85 13.06 -1.12
CA ALA A 93 6.12 11.75 -1.75
C ALA A 93 5.95 10.51 -0.85
N MET A 94 5.76 10.66 0.47
CA MET A 94 5.72 9.53 1.41
C MET A 94 4.60 8.53 1.12
N LYS A 95 3.50 8.97 0.49
CA LYS A 95 2.36 8.12 0.11
C LYS A 95 2.78 6.90 -0.70
N ILE A 96 3.54 7.11 -1.79
CA ILE A 96 3.96 6.03 -2.70
C ILE A 96 4.89 5.05 -1.98
N PHE A 97 5.89 5.57 -1.26
CA PHE A 97 6.86 4.75 -0.54
C PHE A 97 6.22 3.95 0.59
N HIS A 98 5.29 4.55 1.33
CA HIS A 98 4.56 3.85 2.40
C HIS A 98 3.73 2.70 1.84
N ILE A 99 2.95 2.93 0.77
CA ILE A 99 2.16 1.89 0.10
C ILE A 99 3.07 0.75 -0.36
N ALA A 100 4.15 1.05 -1.09
CA ALA A 100 5.08 0.05 -1.57
C ALA A 100 5.71 -0.75 -0.42
N PHE A 101 6.12 -0.07 0.65
CA PHE A 101 6.73 -0.69 1.83
C PHE A 101 5.78 -1.66 2.53
N VAL A 102 4.57 -1.23 2.87
CA VAL A 102 3.56 -2.07 3.53
C VAL A 102 3.21 -3.29 2.68
N TRP A 103 3.10 -3.12 1.36
CA TRP A 103 2.83 -4.23 0.47
C TRP A 103 3.99 -5.22 0.37
N VAL A 104 5.23 -4.76 0.37
CA VAL A 104 6.42 -5.64 0.40
C VAL A 104 6.48 -6.41 1.71
N LEU A 105 6.29 -5.74 2.84
CA LEU A 105 6.25 -6.39 4.15
C LEU A 105 5.19 -7.49 4.20
N SER A 106 3.98 -7.20 3.71
CA SER A 106 2.86 -8.15 3.78
C SER A 106 2.91 -9.27 2.75
N SER A 107 3.62 -9.11 1.64
CA SER A 107 3.58 -10.08 0.53
C SER A 107 4.90 -10.78 0.24
N VAL A 108 6.00 -10.33 0.84
CA VAL A 108 7.33 -10.96 0.73
C VAL A 108 7.84 -11.38 2.10
N PHE A 109 7.90 -10.45 3.06
CA PHE A 109 8.45 -10.77 4.38
C PHE A 109 7.52 -11.60 5.25
N LEU A 110 6.20 -11.37 5.21
CA LEU A 110 5.25 -12.15 6.00
C LEU A 110 5.26 -13.65 5.60
N PRO A 111 5.16 -14.04 4.30
CA PRO A 111 5.33 -15.43 3.91
C PRO A 111 6.69 -16.02 4.30
N TYR A 112 7.76 -15.23 4.22
CA TYR A 112 9.08 -15.67 4.66
C TYR A 112 9.11 -16.01 6.15
N ILE A 113 8.53 -15.16 7.01
CA ILE A 113 8.46 -15.40 8.46
C ILE A 113 7.65 -16.67 8.73
N GLU A 114 6.56 -16.90 8.01
CA GLU A 114 5.75 -18.12 8.15
C GLU A 114 6.55 -19.36 7.77
N LEU A 115 7.26 -19.34 6.63
CA LEU A 115 8.13 -20.46 6.21
C LEU A 115 9.25 -20.71 7.21
N TYR A 116 9.92 -19.66 7.68
CA TYR A 116 10.99 -19.76 8.68
C TYR A 116 10.48 -20.34 9.99
N SER A 117 9.28 -19.94 10.43
CA SER A 117 8.63 -20.47 11.65
C SER A 117 8.29 -21.96 11.54
N ASN A 118 8.10 -22.46 10.32
CA ASN A 118 7.88 -23.87 10.02
C ASN A 118 9.19 -24.62 9.67
N ASN A 119 10.36 -24.06 10.02
CA ASN A 119 11.70 -24.61 9.75
C ASN A 119 12.02 -24.81 8.26
N ILE A 120 11.38 -24.06 7.38
CA ILE A 120 11.70 -24.05 5.95
C ILE A 120 12.71 -22.94 5.70
N LEU A 121 13.93 -23.32 5.32
CA LEU A 121 15.00 -22.37 5.03
C LEU A 121 14.78 -21.76 3.63
N VAL A 122 14.80 -20.44 3.59
CA VAL A 122 14.72 -19.66 2.35
C VAL A 122 16.00 -18.84 2.20
N ASN A 123 16.54 -18.79 0.99
CA ASN A 123 17.72 -18.00 0.69
C ASN A 123 17.45 -16.50 0.91
N LEU A 124 18.18 -15.88 1.83
CA LEU A 124 18.04 -14.46 2.17
C LEU A 124 18.34 -13.54 0.98
N ASN A 125 19.30 -13.92 0.12
CA ASN A 125 19.62 -13.12 -1.07
C ASN A 125 18.43 -13.08 -2.03
N LEU A 126 17.74 -14.21 -2.20
CA LEU A 126 16.51 -14.28 -2.99
C LEU A 126 15.40 -13.45 -2.36
N LEU A 127 15.25 -13.50 -1.03
CA LEU A 127 14.25 -12.71 -0.31
C LEU A 127 14.44 -11.20 -0.56
N TYR A 128 15.65 -10.68 -0.35
CA TYR A 128 15.95 -9.26 -0.57
C TYR A 128 15.82 -8.85 -2.03
N TYR A 129 16.21 -9.71 -2.94
CA TYR A 129 16.06 -9.49 -4.37
C TYR A 129 14.58 -9.36 -4.76
N LEU A 130 13.74 -10.29 -4.31
CA LEU A 130 12.30 -10.25 -4.54
C LEU A 130 11.63 -9.04 -3.86
N ALA A 131 12.08 -8.68 -2.66
CA ALA A 131 11.60 -7.49 -1.96
C ALA A 131 11.91 -6.21 -2.74
N GLY A 132 13.13 -6.07 -3.26
CA GLY A 132 13.55 -4.94 -4.09
C GLY A 132 12.78 -4.84 -5.40
N LEU A 133 12.65 -5.95 -6.12
CA LEU A 133 11.85 -6.02 -7.35
C LEU A 133 10.39 -5.63 -7.09
N LYS A 134 9.78 -6.17 -6.04
CA LYS A 134 8.39 -5.89 -5.71
C LYS A 134 8.20 -4.45 -5.27
N PHE A 135 9.13 -3.91 -4.50
CA PHE A 135 9.10 -2.50 -4.09
C PHE A 135 9.10 -1.57 -5.30
N LEU A 136 10.03 -1.78 -6.23
CA LEU A 136 10.14 -1.01 -7.46
C LEU A 136 8.88 -1.15 -8.33
N PHE A 137 8.39 -2.38 -8.50
CA PHE A 137 7.15 -2.66 -9.23
C PHE A 137 5.95 -1.90 -8.66
N LEU A 138 5.80 -1.88 -7.33
CA LEU A 138 4.69 -1.19 -6.68
C LEU A 138 4.77 0.33 -6.85
N ILE A 139 5.97 0.92 -6.83
CA ILE A 139 6.17 2.34 -7.14
C ILE A 139 5.72 2.61 -8.59
N ILE A 140 6.13 1.77 -9.54
CA ILE A 140 5.75 1.91 -10.96
C ILE A 140 4.24 1.79 -11.13
N CYS A 141 3.59 0.88 -10.42
CA CYS A 141 2.13 0.70 -10.50
C CYS A 141 1.35 1.86 -9.85
N THR A 142 1.86 2.46 -8.78
CA THR A 142 1.14 3.52 -8.04
C THR A 142 1.34 4.90 -8.65
N LEU A 143 2.49 5.16 -9.27
CA LEU A 143 2.84 6.47 -9.84
C LEU A 143 1.85 6.97 -10.91
N PRO A 144 1.35 6.15 -11.87
CA PRO A 144 0.33 6.58 -12.82
C PRO A 144 -0.99 7.04 -12.19
N PHE A 145 -1.39 6.43 -11.09
CA PHE A 145 -2.60 6.87 -10.36
C PHE A 145 -2.39 8.24 -9.72
N ASP A 146 -1.24 8.51 -9.12
CA ASP A 146 -0.92 9.81 -8.56
C ASP A 146 -0.76 10.88 -9.67
N ILE A 147 -0.25 10.51 -10.86
CA ILE A 147 -0.22 11.40 -12.03
C ILE A 147 -1.63 11.78 -12.47
N ARG A 148 -2.54 10.80 -12.55
CA ARG A 148 -3.94 11.06 -12.89
C ARG A 148 -4.62 11.98 -11.89
N ASP A 149 -4.30 11.82 -10.62
CA ASP A 149 -4.98 12.48 -9.53
C ASP A 149 -4.32 13.83 -9.11
N ILE A 150 -3.32 14.34 -9.87
CA ILE A 150 -2.58 15.60 -9.60
C ILE A 150 -3.53 16.77 -9.25
N ARG A 151 -4.60 16.96 -10.02
CA ARG A 151 -5.54 18.08 -9.80
C ARG A 151 -6.29 17.95 -8.49
N GLN A 152 -6.72 16.73 -8.16
CA GLN A 152 -7.44 16.42 -6.92
C GLN A 152 -6.51 16.55 -5.72
N ASP A 153 -5.31 16.01 -5.80
CA ASP A 153 -4.31 16.07 -4.75
C ASP A 153 -3.87 17.52 -4.47
N SER A 154 -3.74 18.35 -5.52
CA SER A 154 -3.46 19.79 -5.38
C SER A 154 -4.58 20.52 -4.65
N TYR A 155 -5.83 20.19 -4.95
CA TYR A 155 -7.00 20.80 -4.27
C TYR A 155 -6.99 20.51 -2.75
N TYR A 156 -6.59 19.30 -2.37
CA TYR A 156 -6.45 18.91 -0.95
C TYR A 156 -5.08 19.26 -0.33
N HIS A 157 -4.27 20.07 -1.01
CA HIS A 157 -2.92 20.45 -0.58
C HIS A 157 -1.98 19.26 -0.27
N LEU A 158 -2.22 18.12 -0.89
CA LEU A 158 -1.36 16.93 -0.77
C LEU A 158 -0.15 17.08 -1.68
N ARG A 159 1.06 16.96 -1.09
CA ARG A 159 2.32 17.02 -1.81
C ARG A 159 2.71 15.62 -2.29
N THR A 160 2.08 15.15 -3.37
CA THR A 160 2.46 13.90 -4.02
C THR A 160 3.69 14.09 -4.92
N LEU A 161 4.38 13.00 -5.25
CA LEU A 161 5.57 13.05 -6.10
C LEU A 161 5.29 13.74 -7.45
N PRO A 162 4.18 13.42 -8.18
CA PRO A 162 3.83 14.12 -9.41
C PRO A 162 3.52 15.61 -9.23
N ASN A 163 2.93 16.01 -8.10
CA ASN A 163 2.69 17.44 -7.81
C ASN A 163 3.99 18.22 -7.63
N MET A 164 5.05 17.56 -7.18
CA MET A 164 6.37 18.19 -6.99
C MET A 164 7.17 18.27 -8.29
N LEU A 165 7.14 17.21 -9.10
CA LEU A 165 7.92 17.08 -10.33
C LEU A 165 7.24 17.70 -11.56
N GLY A 166 5.91 17.79 -11.54
CA GLY A 166 5.07 18.05 -12.69
C GLY A 166 4.78 16.79 -13.51
N GLU A 167 3.70 16.82 -14.28
CA GLU A 167 3.16 15.67 -15.02
C GLU A 167 4.19 15.05 -15.98
N SER A 168 4.89 15.88 -16.75
CA SER A 168 5.86 15.42 -17.77
C SER A 168 7.04 14.69 -17.14
N ARG A 169 7.65 15.28 -16.09
CA ARG A 169 8.79 14.66 -15.41
C ARG A 169 8.38 13.40 -14.64
N ALA A 170 7.16 13.38 -14.08
CA ALA A 170 6.64 12.20 -13.41
C ALA A 170 6.42 11.03 -14.39
N LYS A 171 5.94 11.31 -15.61
CA LYS A 171 5.86 10.30 -16.69
C LYS A 171 7.24 9.78 -17.09
N SER A 172 8.22 10.67 -17.28
CA SER A 172 9.60 10.27 -17.60
C SER A 172 10.20 9.40 -16.49
N LEU A 173 9.98 9.75 -15.22
CA LEU A 173 10.39 8.94 -14.08
C LEU A 173 9.74 7.54 -14.12
N CYS A 174 8.46 7.45 -14.43
CA CYS A 174 7.76 6.17 -14.55
C CYS A 174 8.41 5.26 -15.62
N TYR A 175 8.73 5.79 -16.79
CA TYR A 175 9.42 5.05 -17.85
C TYR A 175 10.83 4.64 -17.45
N LEU A 176 11.57 5.51 -16.78
CA LEU A 176 12.91 5.18 -16.25
C LEU A 176 12.85 4.03 -15.26
N LEU A 177 11.92 4.10 -14.29
CA LEU A 177 11.75 3.05 -13.29
C LEU A 177 11.31 1.73 -13.93
N LEU A 178 10.44 1.77 -14.94
CA LEU A 178 10.02 0.59 -15.69
C LEU A 178 11.18 -0.05 -16.43
N SER A 179 12.02 0.74 -17.11
CA SER A 179 13.23 0.25 -17.78
C SER A 179 14.21 -0.40 -16.80
N LEU A 180 14.44 0.25 -15.66
CA LEU A 180 15.29 -0.27 -14.60
C LEU A 180 14.74 -1.58 -14.04
N HIS A 181 13.44 -1.66 -13.78
CA HIS A 181 12.79 -2.90 -13.30
C HIS A 181 12.94 -4.03 -14.31
N SER A 182 12.76 -3.76 -15.60
CA SER A 182 12.96 -4.74 -16.67
C SER A 182 14.40 -5.25 -16.73
N LEU A 183 15.38 -4.36 -16.57
CA LEU A 183 16.79 -4.74 -16.51
C LEU A 183 17.09 -5.64 -15.31
N PHE A 184 16.52 -5.35 -14.13
CA PHE A 184 16.68 -6.20 -12.96
C PHE A 184 16.05 -7.58 -13.16
N ILE A 185 14.93 -7.70 -13.86
CA ILE A 185 14.31 -9.00 -14.17
C ILE A 185 15.19 -9.80 -15.14
N ILE A 186 15.68 -9.16 -16.20
CA ILE A 186 16.52 -9.82 -17.22
C ILE A 186 17.87 -10.23 -16.63
N GLY A 187 18.46 -9.38 -15.78
CA GLY A 187 19.72 -9.63 -15.10
C GLY A 187 19.59 -10.50 -13.85
N ALA A 188 18.44 -11.14 -13.63
CA ALA A 188 18.24 -12.01 -12.47
C ALA A 188 19.30 -13.12 -12.46
N PRO A 189 20.04 -13.29 -11.37
CA PRO A 189 21.02 -14.38 -11.29
C PRO A 189 20.26 -15.71 -11.29
N TYR A 190 20.48 -16.51 -12.33
CA TYR A 190 19.81 -17.81 -12.51
C TYR A 190 20.00 -18.75 -11.31
N ASP A 191 21.11 -18.64 -10.60
CA ASP A 191 21.41 -19.41 -9.39
C ASP A 191 20.48 -19.10 -8.21
N LEU A 192 19.79 -17.95 -8.23
CA LEU A 192 18.80 -17.57 -7.21
C LEU A 192 17.41 -18.14 -7.49
N VAL A 193 17.12 -18.52 -8.73
CA VAL A 193 15.78 -18.95 -9.17
C VAL A 193 15.66 -20.49 -9.18
N LEU A 194 16.78 -21.20 -9.32
CA LEU A 194 16.80 -22.67 -9.53
C LEU A 194 17.24 -23.48 -8.30
N LYS A 195 17.42 -22.87 -7.14
CA LYS A 195 17.66 -23.53 -5.86
C LYS A 195 16.47 -23.33 -4.93
#